data_6b931309208df6f91fee1c575849d110
#
_entry.id   6b931309208df6f91fee1c575849d110
#
_cell.length_a   1.000
_cell.length_b   1.000
_cell.length_c   1.000
_cell.angle_alpha   90.00
_cell.angle_beta   90.00
_cell.angle_gamma   90.00
#
_symmetry.space_group_name_H-M   'P 1'
#
loop_
_entity.id
_entity.type
_entity.pdbx_description
1 polymer ?
#
loop_
_entity_poly.entity_id
_entity_poly.type
_entity_poly.pdbx_seq_one_letter_code
_entity_poly.pdbx_strand_id
1 'polypeptide(L)'
;IEQTQTKEIKTTSHGISFASPKARKFARELGVDISQVVGSEKDGRVIEDDIKKFVYSKPKDINETKDNKTSKIKNEFEHSDFGEIEIKDILRVKKLSSTYLTNSWTTIPHVTNHDEADITEMESFRSSLTNMYTGEKIKITPLAFIIKALVASLKKFPSFNSSIDEIDTGKMTLKKYFHIGIAVDTPNGLMVPKIRNANNKKISLLSKELKEVSELCRNLKIDKKELFGGSMTITSLGGIGGSFFTPIINYPEVAILGVGKSQKKQI
;
A
#
# COMPACT_ATOMS: atom_id res chain seq x y z
N ILE A 1 -21.25 -19.18 -56.68
CA ILE A 1 -22.11 -17.97 -56.74
C ILE A 1 -22.66 -17.78 -55.33
N GLU A 2 -21.99 -17.01 -54.52
CA GLU A 2 -22.58 -16.50 -53.28
C GLU A 2 -21.98 -15.12 -52.97
N GLN A 3 -22.89 -14.15 -52.91
CA GLN A 3 -22.58 -12.73 -52.85
C GLN A 3 -22.12 -12.34 -51.45
N THR A 4 -20.91 -11.83 -51.32
CA THR A 4 -20.42 -11.20 -50.11
C THR A 4 -20.96 -9.77 -50.03
N GLN A 5 -21.87 -9.53 -49.09
CA GLN A 5 -22.34 -8.15 -48.80
C GLN A 5 -21.28 -7.39 -48.01
N THR A 6 -20.72 -6.40 -48.65
CA THR A 6 -19.83 -5.40 -48.06
C THR A 6 -20.67 -4.44 -47.23
N LYS A 7 -20.49 -4.46 -45.90
CA LYS A 7 -21.05 -3.43 -44.99
C LYS A 7 -20.25 -2.14 -45.14
N GLU A 8 -20.88 -1.14 -45.72
CA GLU A 8 -20.38 0.24 -45.75
C GLU A 8 -20.20 0.79 -44.33
N ILE A 9 -18.97 1.14 -43.98
CA ILE A 9 -18.65 1.92 -42.79
C ILE A 9 -19.02 3.38 -43.10
N LYS A 10 -20.14 3.86 -42.56
CA LYS A 10 -20.47 5.29 -42.59
C LYS A 10 -19.44 6.06 -41.75
N THR A 11 -18.51 6.70 -42.39
CA THR A 11 -17.67 7.75 -41.82
C THR A 11 -18.56 8.94 -41.46
N THR A 12 -18.81 9.15 -40.19
CA THR A 12 -19.46 10.38 -39.67
C THR A 12 -18.49 11.55 -39.86
N SER A 13 -18.77 12.39 -40.83
CA SER A 13 -18.12 13.68 -41.01
C SER A 13 -18.28 14.53 -39.74
N HIS A 14 -17.17 15.05 -39.22
CA HIS A 14 -17.15 16.03 -38.13
C HIS A 14 -17.77 17.32 -38.64
N GLY A 15 -19.09 17.48 -38.45
CA GLY A 15 -19.83 18.70 -38.78
C GLY A 15 -19.50 19.77 -37.74
N ILE A 16 -19.30 21.00 -38.23
CA ILE A 16 -19.17 22.20 -37.38
C ILE A 16 -20.47 22.34 -36.60
N SER A 17 -20.43 22.08 -35.27
CA SER A 17 -21.60 22.23 -34.41
C SER A 17 -21.97 23.71 -34.27
N PHE A 18 -23.18 24.07 -34.75
CA PHE A 18 -23.70 25.42 -34.58
C PHE A 18 -24.09 25.66 -33.12
N ALA A 19 -23.42 26.61 -32.44
CA ALA A 19 -23.71 26.98 -31.06
C ALA A 19 -23.52 28.48 -30.86
N SER A 20 -24.35 29.06 -29.99
CA SER A 20 -24.24 30.48 -29.63
C SER A 20 -22.94 30.76 -28.85
N PRO A 21 -22.41 32.01 -28.87
CA PRO A 21 -21.24 32.36 -28.05
C PRO A 21 -21.42 32.03 -26.56
N LYS A 22 -22.65 32.15 -26.06
CA LYS A 22 -23.01 31.85 -24.67
C LYS A 22 -22.93 30.34 -24.38
N ALA A 23 -23.48 29.49 -25.26
CA ALA A 23 -23.39 28.03 -25.15
C ALA A 23 -21.93 27.55 -25.25
N ARG A 24 -21.10 28.15 -26.12
CA ARG A 24 -19.67 27.82 -26.22
C ARG A 24 -18.88 28.19 -24.95
N LYS A 25 -19.22 29.32 -24.29
CA LYS A 25 -18.64 29.71 -23.02
C LYS A 25 -19.02 28.72 -21.92
N PHE A 26 -20.29 28.37 -21.84
CA PHE A 26 -20.83 27.43 -20.86
C PHE A 26 -20.26 26.01 -21.02
N ALA A 27 -20.08 25.53 -22.25
CA ALA A 27 -19.42 24.25 -22.51
C ALA A 27 -17.96 24.25 -22.03
N ARG A 28 -17.21 25.35 -22.23
CA ARG A 28 -15.84 25.50 -21.75
C ARG A 28 -15.75 25.52 -20.22
N GLU A 29 -16.68 26.19 -19.55
CA GLU A 29 -16.75 26.24 -18.09
C GLU A 29 -17.02 24.85 -17.47
N LEU A 30 -17.76 23.98 -18.20
CA LEU A 30 -18.05 22.60 -17.76
C LEU A 30 -17.07 21.56 -18.32
N GLY A 31 -16.05 21.95 -19.09
CA GLY A 31 -15.08 21.04 -19.69
C GLY A 31 -15.66 20.10 -20.75
N VAL A 32 -16.77 20.51 -21.41
CA VAL A 32 -17.46 19.72 -22.41
C VAL A 32 -17.04 20.15 -23.80
N ASP A 33 -16.63 19.16 -24.63
CA ASP A 33 -16.41 19.40 -26.05
C ASP A 33 -17.74 19.51 -26.78
N ILE A 34 -18.04 20.72 -27.28
CA ILE A 34 -19.30 21.03 -27.91
C ILE A 34 -19.58 20.23 -29.21
N SER A 35 -18.53 19.68 -29.80
CA SER A 35 -18.66 18.83 -31.00
C SER A 35 -19.32 17.47 -30.71
N GLN A 36 -19.33 17.07 -29.41
CA GLN A 36 -19.94 15.82 -28.95
C GLN A 36 -21.39 15.98 -28.50
N VAL A 37 -21.89 17.22 -28.44
CA VAL A 37 -23.25 17.53 -27.98
C VAL A 37 -24.19 17.62 -29.18
N VAL A 38 -25.28 16.85 -29.16
CA VAL A 38 -26.34 16.93 -30.17
C VAL A 38 -27.26 18.10 -29.85
N GLY A 39 -27.34 19.08 -30.74
CA GLY A 39 -28.21 20.25 -30.58
C GLY A 39 -29.66 19.91 -30.80
N SER A 40 -30.56 20.41 -29.93
CA SER A 40 -32.02 20.20 -29.96
C SER A 40 -32.79 21.31 -30.66
N GLU A 41 -32.17 22.46 -30.98
CA GLU A 41 -32.82 23.58 -31.66
C GLU A 41 -32.83 23.43 -33.19
N LYS A 42 -33.62 24.27 -33.85
CA LYS A 42 -33.70 24.28 -35.32
C LYS A 42 -32.32 24.37 -35.93
N ASP A 43 -32.06 23.60 -36.98
CA ASP A 43 -30.73 23.45 -37.66
C ASP A 43 -29.63 22.80 -36.83
N GLY A 44 -29.95 22.00 -35.79
CA GLY A 44 -28.98 21.29 -34.98
C GLY A 44 -28.15 22.20 -34.07
N ARG A 45 -28.67 23.40 -33.73
CA ARG A 45 -27.96 24.34 -32.86
C ARG A 45 -27.95 23.83 -31.39
N VAL A 46 -26.78 23.83 -30.76
CA VAL A 46 -26.59 23.45 -29.36
C VAL A 46 -26.94 24.61 -28.43
N ILE A 47 -27.81 24.35 -27.46
CA ILE A 47 -28.19 25.28 -26.39
C ILE A 47 -27.66 24.81 -25.03
N GLU A 48 -27.70 25.68 -24.00
CA GLU A 48 -27.17 25.36 -22.65
C GLU A 48 -27.82 24.11 -22.04
N ASP A 49 -29.11 23.88 -22.31
CA ASP A 49 -29.81 22.72 -21.77
C ASP A 49 -29.39 21.40 -22.40
N ASP A 50 -28.91 21.41 -23.63
CA ASP A 50 -28.33 20.24 -24.29
C ASP A 50 -26.98 19.88 -23.65
N ILE A 51 -26.19 20.89 -23.31
CA ILE A 51 -24.93 20.71 -22.60
C ILE A 51 -25.20 20.14 -21.20
N LYS A 52 -26.17 20.65 -20.47
CA LYS A 52 -26.58 20.11 -19.18
C LYS A 52 -27.04 18.65 -19.31
N LYS A 53 -27.95 18.36 -20.23
CA LYS A 53 -28.41 16.98 -20.50
C LYS A 53 -27.25 16.05 -20.84
N PHE A 54 -26.30 16.49 -21.66
CA PHE A 54 -25.13 15.71 -22.00
C PHE A 54 -24.25 15.41 -20.78
N VAL A 55 -24.06 16.37 -19.88
CA VAL A 55 -23.32 16.18 -18.62
C VAL A 55 -24.06 15.22 -17.68
N TYR A 56 -25.39 15.31 -17.60
CA TYR A 56 -26.21 14.45 -16.74
C TYR A 56 -26.46 13.05 -17.35
N SER A 57 -26.45 12.92 -18.68
CA SER A 57 -26.68 11.66 -19.37
C SER A 57 -25.41 10.83 -19.61
N LYS A 58 -24.23 11.43 -19.48
CA LYS A 58 -23.03 10.60 -19.28
C LYS A 58 -23.23 9.90 -17.93
N PRO A 59 -23.27 8.53 -17.88
CA PRO A 59 -23.07 7.86 -16.63
C PRO A 59 -21.81 8.50 -16.04
N LYS A 60 -21.79 8.79 -14.72
CA LYS A 60 -20.56 9.13 -14.02
C LYS A 60 -19.59 7.98 -14.30
N ASP A 61 -18.85 8.08 -15.36
CA ASP A 61 -17.55 7.49 -15.42
C ASP A 61 -16.82 8.15 -14.26
N ILE A 62 -16.95 7.53 -13.09
CA ILE A 62 -16.00 7.65 -12.03
C ILE A 62 -14.69 7.61 -12.79
N ASN A 63 -13.92 8.69 -12.73
CA ASN A 63 -12.57 8.74 -13.23
C ASN A 63 -11.95 7.37 -12.97
N GLU A 64 -12.07 6.48 -13.93
CA GLU A 64 -11.08 5.47 -14.12
C GLU A 64 -9.83 6.30 -14.38
N THR A 65 -9.15 6.64 -13.27
CA THR A 65 -7.73 6.84 -13.28
C THR A 65 -7.24 5.86 -14.31
N LYS A 66 -6.73 6.44 -15.40
CA LYS A 66 -6.08 5.68 -16.47
C LYS A 66 -5.42 4.51 -15.78
N ASP A 67 -6.04 3.34 -15.88
CA ASP A 67 -5.36 2.12 -15.59
C ASP A 67 -4.02 2.30 -16.28
N ASN A 68 -3.00 2.42 -15.48
CA ASN A 68 -1.70 2.00 -15.89
C ASN A 68 -1.93 0.53 -16.26
N LYS A 69 -2.35 0.33 -17.50
CA LYS A 69 -2.14 -0.92 -18.19
C LYS A 69 -0.63 -1.08 -18.11
N THR A 70 -0.18 -1.67 -17.03
CA THR A 70 1.11 -2.32 -17.02
C THR A 70 1.09 -3.09 -18.31
N SER A 71 1.84 -2.59 -19.28
CA SER A 71 2.03 -3.25 -20.55
C SER A 71 2.43 -4.66 -20.17
N LYS A 72 1.51 -5.60 -20.33
CA LYS A 72 1.84 -7.01 -20.17
C LYS A 72 2.95 -7.21 -21.17
N ILE A 73 4.17 -7.33 -20.67
CA ILE A 73 5.29 -7.79 -21.48
C ILE A 73 4.79 -9.11 -22.01
N LYS A 74 4.38 -9.14 -23.29
CA LYS A 74 4.05 -10.40 -23.98
C LYS A 74 5.39 -11.11 -24.08
N ASN A 75 5.50 -12.21 -23.39
CA ASN A 75 6.64 -13.09 -23.59
C ASN A 75 6.60 -13.51 -25.06
N GLU A 76 7.71 -13.35 -25.77
CA GLU A 76 7.86 -13.75 -27.17
C GLU A 76 7.91 -15.29 -27.31
N PHE A 77 7.91 -16.02 -26.19
CA PHE A 77 8.01 -17.48 -26.11
C PHE A 77 7.12 -18.02 -24.99
N GLU A 78 6.73 -19.28 -25.07
CA GLU A 78 6.08 -20.03 -24.02
C GLU A 78 7.11 -20.81 -23.21
N HIS A 79 6.94 -20.87 -21.89
CA HIS A 79 7.86 -21.61 -21.02
C HIS A 79 7.90 -23.11 -21.34
N SER A 80 6.81 -23.67 -21.84
CA SER A 80 6.69 -25.04 -22.31
C SER A 80 7.65 -25.41 -23.43
N ASP A 81 8.14 -24.44 -24.18
CA ASP A 81 9.09 -24.65 -25.27
C ASP A 81 10.49 -25.05 -24.77
N PHE A 82 10.76 -24.79 -23.48
CA PHE A 82 12.07 -25.03 -22.87
C PHE A 82 12.12 -26.22 -21.91
N GLY A 83 10.97 -26.86 -21.60
CA GLY A 83 10.92 -28.01 -20.72
C GLY A 83 9.57 -28.17 -20.01
N GLU A 84 9.51 -29.15 -19.11
CA GLU A 84 8.33 -29.38 -18.29
C GLU A 84 8.05 -28.18 -17.39
N ILE A 85 6.78 -27.78 -17.32
CA ILE A 85 6.31 -26.68 -16.47
C ILE A 85 5.23 -27.15 -15.51
N GLU A 86 5.20 -26.57 -14.32
CA GLU A 86 4.11 -26.73 -13.36
C GLU A 86 3.46 -25.36 -13.10
N ILE A 87 2.16 -25.27 -13.35
CA ILE A 87 1.38 -24.03 -13.09
C ILE A 87 0.72 -24.16 -11.73
N LYS A 88 0.98 -23.22 -10.82
CA LYS A 88 0.37 -23.14 -9.49
C LYS A 88 -0.38 -21.83 -9.29
N ASP A 89 -1.55 -21.94 -8.68
CA ASP A 89 -2.32 -20.77 -8.27
C ASP A 89 -1.63 -19.97 -7.16
N ILE A 90 -1.62 -18.65 -7.30
CA ILE A 90 -1.11 -17.74 -6.27
C ILE A 90 -2.20 -17.52 -5.22
N LEU A 91 -1.88 -17.79 -3.95
CA LEU A 91 -2.79 -17.60 -2.83
C LEU A 91 -3.29 -16.15 -2.76
N ARG A 92 -4.56 -15.97 -2.37
CA ARG A 92 -5.23 -14.66 -2.34
C ARG A 92 -4.47 -13.60 -1.56
N VAL A 93 -3.91 -13.94 -0.40
CA VAL A 93 -3.13 -13.00 0.43
C VAL A 93 -1.89 -12.55 -0.32
N LYS A 94 -1.15 -13.47 -0.97
CA LYS A 94 0.03 -13.13 -1.77
C LYS A 94 -0.33 -12.21 -2.95
N LYS A 95 -1.44 -12.47 -3.63
CA LYS A 95 -1.92 -11.63 -4.74
C LYS A 95 -2.24 -10.20 -4.29
N LEU A 96 -2.93 -10.05 -3.14
CA LEU A 96 -3.23 -8.73 -2.57
C LEU A 96 -1.95 -8.01 -2.09
N SER A 97 -1.07 -8.72 -1.36
CA SER A 97 0.21 -8.16 -0.89
C SER A 97 1.10 -7.70 -2.05
N SER A 98 1.14 -8.46 -3.15
CA SER A 98 1.91 -8.10 -4.35
C SER A 98 1.49 -6.74 -4.90
N THR A 99 0.19 -6.51 -5.07
CA THR A 99 -0.33 -5.23 -5.55
C THR A 99 0.04 -4.08 -4.62
N TYR A 100 -0.11 -4.27 -3.31
CA TYR A 100 0.26 -3.27 -2.29
C TYR A 100 1.76 -2.96 -2.30
N LEU A 101 2.59 -3.98 -2.31
CA LEU A 101 4.05 -3.81 -2.31
C LEU A 101 4.56 -3.18 -3.61
N THR A 102 3.99 -3.56 -4.76
CA THR A 102 4.33 -2.92 -6.04
C THR A 102 3.98 -1.44 -6.01
N ASN A 103 2.78 -1.08 -5.52
CA ASN A 103 2.39 0.32 -5.39
C ASN A 103 3.34 1.09 -4.45
N SER A 104 3.68 0.53 -3.30
CA SER A 104 4.62 1.13 -2.36
C SER A 104 6.00 1.36 -3.00
N TRP A 105 6.51 0.36 -3.71
CA TRP A 105 7.81 0.43 -4.38
C TRP A 105 7.87 1.49 -5.48
N THR A 106 6.82 1.60 -6.28
CA THR A 106 6.77 2.56 -7.39
C THR A 106 6.45 3.99 -6.95
N THR A 107 5.76 4.16 -5.83
CA THR A 107 5.33 5.48 -5.34
C THR A 107 6.35 6.13 -4.41
N ILE A 108 7.08 5.35 -3.61
CA ILE A 108 7.99 5.87 -2.59
C ILE A 108 9.44 5.74 -3.08
N PRO A 109 10.20 6.84 -3.21
CA PRO A 109 11.65 6.78 -3.41
C PRO A 109 12.32 6.18 -2.17
N HIS A 110 12.82 4.94 -2.26
CA HIS A 110 13.44 4.25 -1.14
C HIS A 110 14.92 4.62 -1.01
N VAL A 111 15.33 4.97 0.21
CA VAL A 111 16.73 5.12 0.61
C VAL A 111 16.98 4.21 1.80
N THR A 112 18.01 3.38 1.75
CA THR A 112 18.34 2.43 2.83
C THR A 112 19.62 2.87 3.53
N ASN A 113 19.55 3.01 4.85
CA ASN A 113 20.71 3.17 5.72
C ASN A 113 20.88 1.90 6.55
N HIS A 114 22.12 1.44 6.67
CA HIS A 114 22.49 0.30 7.53
C HIS A 114 23.32 0.80 8.69
N ASP A 115 23.02 0.29 9.88
CA ASP A 115 23.77 0.59 11.09
C ASP A 115 23.75 -0.61 12.03
N GLU A 116 24.61 -0.61 13.03
CA GLU A 116 24.71 -1.67 14.03
C GLU A 116 24.56 -1.05 15.44
N ALA A 117 23.84 -1.77 16.30
CA ALA A 117 23.64 -1.37 17.68
C ALA A 117 24.13 -2.48 18.64
N ASP A 118 24.91 -2.11 19.65
CA ASP A 118 25.22 -3.00 20.73
C ASP A 118 24.01 -3.22 21.62
N ILE A 119 23.58 -4.47 21.72
CA ILE A 119 22.43 -4.90 22.51
C ILE A 119 22.85 -5.79 23.70
N THR A 120 24.14 -5.83 24.06
CA THR A 120 24.68 -6.74 25.08
C THR A 120 23.98 -6.56 26.43
N GLU A 121 23.86 -5.33 26.90
CA GLU A 121 23.17 -5.02 28.17
C GLU A 121 21.69 -5.37 28.12
N MET A 122 21.02 -5.04 27.01
CA MET A 122 19.59 -5.36 26.81
C MET A 122 19.36 -6.89 26.84
N GLU A 123 20.19 -7.67 26.17
CA GLU A 123 20.10 -9.13 26.16
C GLU A 123 20.42 -9.76 27.53
N SER A 124 21.41 -9.22 28.23
CA SER A 124 21.73 -9.61 29.60
C SER A 124 20.54 -9.36 30.53
N PHE A 125 19.97 -8.16 30.47
CA PHE A 125 18.78 -7.81 31.25
C PHE A 125 17.60 -8.72 30.89
N ARG A 126 17.28 -8.87 29.59
CA ARG A 126 16.18 -9.73 29.13
C ARG A 126 16.32 -11.17 29.60
N SER A 127 17.55 -11.70 29.60
CA SER A 127 17.84 -13.08 30.04
C SER A 127 17.75 -13.27 31.55
N SER A 128 17.95 -12.21 32.32
CA SER A 128 17.85 -12.22 33.78
C SER A 128 16.42 -12.14 34.31
N LEU A 129 15.44 -11.79 33.47
CA LEU A 129 14.07 -11.58 33.88
C LEU A 129 13.43 -12.87 34.40
N THR A 130 13.03 -12.85 35.64
CA THR A 130 12.32 -13.94 36.35
C THR A 130 11.05 -13.41 37.00
N ASN A 131 10.08 -14.27 37.15
CA ASN A 131 8.89 -13.97 37.94
C ASN A 131 9.25 -13.97 39.45
N MET A 132 9.05 -12.86 40.13
CA MET A 132 9.38 -12.69 41.53
C MET A 132 8.61 -13.65 42.45
N TYR A 133 7.46 -14.15 42.05
CA TYR A 133 6.62 -15.03 42.85
C TYR A 133 6.83 -16.52 42.54
N THR A 134 7.11 -16.87 41.28
CA THR A 134 7.25 -18.27 40.86
C THR A 134 8.69 -18.70 40.61
N GLY A 135 9.62 -17.76 40.53
CA GLY A 135 11.02 -18.01 40.14
C GLY A 135 11.21 -18.43 38.69
N GLU A 136 10.13 -18.53 37.92
CA GLU A 136 10.20 -18.93 36.49
C GLU A 136 10.73 -17.82 35.61
N LYS A 137 11.50 -18.21 34.58
CA LYS A 137 12.00 -17.25 33.57
C LYS A 137 10.86 -16.64 32.74
N ILE A 138 10.81 -15.32 32.74
CA ILE A 138 9.86 -14.59 31.89
C ILE A 138 10.43 -14.49 30.45
N LYS A 139 9.77 -15.16 29.51
CA LYS A 139 10.17 -15.13 28.10
C LYS A 139 9.64 -13.86 27.44
N ILE A 140 10.48 -12.83 27.31
CA ILE A 140 10.19 -11.60 26.56
C ILE A 140 10.98 -11.62 25.26
N THR A 141 10.33 -11.29 24.14
CA THR A 141 11.01 -11.20 22.84
C THR A 141 11.82 -9.91 22.74
N PRO A 142 13.02 -9.91 22.12
CA PRO A 142 13.80 -8.69 21.88
C PRO A 142 12.98 -7.61 21.16
N LEU A 143 12.08 -8.01 20.29
CA LEU A 143 11.22 -7.12 19.53
C LEU A 143 10.36 -6.20 20.43
N ALA A 144 9.95 -6.65 21.62
CA ALA A 144 9.20 -5.80 22.55
C ALA A 144 10.03 -4.60 23.07
N PHE A 145 11.34 -4.78 23.25
CA PHE A 145 12.28 -3.71 23.59
C PHE A 145 12.49 -2.77 22.41
N ILE A 146 12.67 -3.32 21.20
CA ILE A 146 12.84 -2.56 19.96
C ILE A 146 11.61 -1.68 19.71
N ILE A 147 10.39 -2.17 19.93
CA ILE A 147 9.17 -1.36 19.83
C ILE A 147 9.22 -0.16 20.77
N LYS A 148 9.66 -0.34 22.02
CA LYS A 148 9.77 0.78 22.96
C LYS A 148 10.83 1.79 22.56
N ALA A 149 11.96 1.33 22.07
CA ALA A 149 13.03 2.19 21.53
C ALA A 149 12.53 2.99 20.31
N LEU A 150 11.85 2.31 19.38
CA LEU A 150 11.25 2.97 18.20
C LEU A 150 10.23 4.03 18.62
N VAL A 151 9.34 3.75 19.56
CA VAL A 151 8.37 4.73 20.07
C VAL A 151 9.06 5.94 20.67
N ALA A 152 10.16 5.75 21.41
CA ALA A 152 10.95 6.85 21.96
C ALA A 152 11.58 7.70 20.84
N SER A 153 12.11 7.06 19.81
CA SER A 153 12.67 7.73 18.63
C SER A 153 11.61 8.50 17.85
N LEU A 154 10.43 7.93 17.62
CA LEU A 154 9.32 8.60 16.93
C LEU A 154 8.78 9.82 17.70
N LYS A 155 8.87 9.83 19.04
CA LYS A 155 8.56 11.01 19.87
C LYS A 155 9.59 12.12 19.66
N LYS A 156 10.88 11.76 19.56
CA LYS A 156 11.98 12.70 19.35
C LYS A 156 12.00 13.23 17.91
N PHE A 157 11.64 12.41 16.95
CA PHE A 157 11.65 12.72 15.52
C PHE A 157 10.26 12.53 14.89
N PRO A 158 9.31 13.46 15.11
CA PRO A 158 7.91 13.30 14.70
C PRO A 158 7.68 13.16 13.19
N SER A 159 8.61 13.66 12.37
CA SER A 159 8.56 13.50 10.90
C SER A 159 8.55 12.04 10.45
N PHE A 160 9.19 11.14 11.21
CA PHE A 160 9.11 9.71 10.94
C PHE A 160 7.79 9.07 11.37
N ASN A 161 6.99 9.76 12.20
CA ASN A 161 5.64 9.35 12.58
C ASN A 161 4.58 10.09 11.77
N SER A 162 4.71 10.06 10.46
CA SER A 162 3.87 10.82 9.53
C SER A 162 3.36 9.96 8.37
N SER A 163 2.53 10.57 7.56
CA SER A 163 2.13 10.10 6.23
C SER A 163 2.17 11.26 5.25
N ILE A 164 2.52 10.96 4.01
CA ILE A 164 2.39 11.86 2.88
C ILE A 164 1.37 11.23 1.94
N ASP A 165 0.10 11.55 2.14
CA ASP A 165 -1.01 10.95 1.41
C ASP A 165 -1.15 11.58 0.02
N GLU A 166 -0.85 12.88 -0.10
CA GLU A 166 -0.95 13.67 -1.33
C GLU A 166 0.25 14.61 -1.46
N ILE A 167 1.24 14.19 -2.24
CA ILE A 167 2.47 15.00 -2.48
C ILE A 167 2.12 16.34 -3.13
N ASP A 168 1.17 16.35 -4.07
CA ASP A 168 0.78 17.53 -4.84
C ASP A 168 0.20 18.65 -3.96
N THR A 169 -0.37 18.31 -2.80
CA THR A 169 -0.89 19.32 -1.85
C THR A 169 0.19 19.95 -0.98
N GLY A 170 1.40 19.39 -0.98
CA GLY A 170 2.51 19.82 -0.13
C GLY A 170 2.25 19.64 1.37
N LYS A 171 1.31 18.77 1.76
CA LYS A 171 0.93 18.54 3.16
C LYS A 171 1.44 17.21 3.67
N MET A 172 1.92 17.22 4.92
CA MET A 172 2.33 16.04 5.67
C MET A 172 1.43 15.88 6.89
N THR A 173 0.90 14.68 7.09
CA THR A 173 0.07 14.35 8.27
C THR A 173 0.96 13.79 9.39
N LEU A 174 1.21 14.59 10.44
CA LEU A 174 1.93 14.14 11.64
C LEU A 174 0.97 13.39 12.57
N LYS A 175 1.27 12.12 12.82
CA LYS A 175 0.46 11.24 13.68
C LYS A 175 0.79 11.50 15.15
N LYS A 176 -0.24 11.64 16.00
CA LYS A 176 -0.09 11.78 17.46
C LYS A 176 -0.28 10.47 18.21
N TYR A 177 -0.54 9.39 17.49
CA TYR A 177 -0.64 8.02 18.00
C TYR A 177 0.59 7.19 17.58
N PHE A 178 0.82 6.08 18.26
CA PHE A 178 1.97 5.19 18.04
C PHE A 178 1.46 3.76 17.83
N HIS A 179 1.08 3.44 16.60
CA HIS A 179 0.61 2.12 16.18
C HIS A 179 1.70 1.47 15.34
N ILE A 180 2.41 0.53 15.93
CA ILE A 180 3.58 -0.07 15.30
C ILE A 180 3.17 -1.31 14.50
N GLY A 181 3.44 -1.28 13.19
CA GLY A 181 3.26 -2.42 12.31
C GLY A 181 4.33 -3.48 12.57
N ILE A 182 3.94 -4.75 12.57
CA ILE A 182 4.88 -5.86 12.69
C ILE A 182 4.71 -6.77 11.48
N ALA A 183 5.76 -6.94 10.71
CA ALA A 183 5.75 -7.87 9.58
C ALA A 183 5.74 -9.31 10.10
N VAL A 184 4.68 -10.05 9.80
CA VAL A 184 4.49 -11.45 10.19
C VAL A 184 4.45 -12.30 8.93
N ASP A 185 5.40 -13.21 8.80
CA ASP A 185 5.37 -14.24 7.78
C ASP A 185 4.38 -15.33 8.15
N THR A 186 3.51 -15.67 7.18
CA THR A 186 2.50 -16.72 7.34
C THR A 186 2.52 -17.66 6.13
N PRO A 187 2.01 -18.90 6.27
CA PRO A 187 1.90 -19.82 5.14
C PRO A 187 1.12 -19.25 3.95
N ASN A 188 0.22 -18.30 4.23
CA ASN A 188 -0.62 -17.66 3.21
C ASN A 188 0.00 -16.41 2.58
N GLY A 189 1.09 -15.89 3.14
CA GLY A 189 1.78 -14.67 2.72
C GLY A 189 2.06 -13.71 3.86
N LEU A 190 2.71 -12.59 3.54
CA LEU A 190 3.08 -11.55 4.50
C LEU A 190 1.86 -10.77 4.96
N MET A 191 1.73 -10.59 6.28
CA MET A 191 0.73 -9.73 6.92
C MET A 191 1.41 -8.74 7.85
N VAL A 192 0.85 -7.53 7.97
CA VAL A 192 1.44 -6.44 8.78
C VAL A 192 0.40 -5.90 9.78
N PRO A 193 0.06 -6.66 10.83
CA PRO A 193 -0.82 -6.19 11.89
C PRO A 193 -0.19 -5.04 12.67
N LYS A 194 -1.02 -4.22 13.31
CA LYS A 194 -0.61 -3.06 14.09
C LYS A 194 -0.77 -3.30 15.59
N ILE A 195 0.31 -3.15 16.33
CA ILE A 195 0.29 -3.06 17.81
C ILE A 195 -0.12 -1.63 18.17
N ARG A 196 -1.37 -1.45 18.57
CA ARG A 196 -1.95 -0.13 18.81
C ARG A 196 -1.48 0.46 20.13
N ASN A 197 -1.31 1.79 20.17
CA ASN A 197 -0.94 2.54 21.39
C ASN A 197 0.28 1.95 22.12
N ALA A 198 1.31 1.58 21.35
CA ALA A 198 2.53 0.94 21.88
C ALA A 198 3.26 1.80 22.91
N ASN A 199 3.08 3.14 22.86
CA ASN A 199 3.61 4.09 23.83
C ASN A 199 3.10 3.84 25.27
N ASN A 200 1.83 3.44 25.43
CA ASN A 200 1.18 3.27 26.73
C ASN A 200 1.33 1.84 27.30
N LYS A 201 1.86 0.90 26.54
CA LYS A 201 1.99 -0.50 26.94
C LYS A 201 3.32 -0.79 27.62
N LYS A 202 3.29 -1.63 28.66
CA LYS A 202 4.50 -2.19 29.30
C LYS A 202 5.13 -3.24 28.39
N ILE A 203 6.43 -3.48 28.53
CA ILE A 203 7.18 -4.45 27.70
C ILE A 203 6.60 -5.87 27.80
N SER A 204 6.19 -6.29 28.99
CA SER A 204 5.54 -7.59 29.21
C SER A 204 4.23 -7.75 28.43
N LEU A 205 3.40 -6.69 28.41
CA LEU A 205 2.16 -6.67 27.64
C LEU A 205 2.42 -6.69 26.15
N LEU A 206 3.40 -5.90 25.67
CA LEU A 206 3.82 -5.91 24.27
C LEU A 206 4.27 -7.30 23.81
N SER A 207 5.07 -7.98 24.65
CA SER A 207 5.55 -9.34 24.34
C SER A 207 4.41 -10.36 24.23
N LYS A 208 3.40 -10.25 25.10
CA LYS A 208 2.20 -11.10 25.06
C LYS A 208 1.37 -10.82 23.80
N GLU A 209 1.07 -9.56 23.55
CA GLU A 209 0.28 -9.13 22.39
C GLU A 209 0.96 -9.49 21.06
N LEU A 210 2.28 -9.36 20.95
CA LEU A 210 3.05 -9.79 19.77
C LEU A 210 2.84 -11.26 19.46
N LYS A 211 2.82 -12.12 20.48
CA LYS A 211 2.57 -13.54 20.31
C LYS A 211 1.14 -13.81 19.84
N GLU A 212 0.15 -13.21 20.52
CA GLU A 212 -1.27 -13.36 20.20
C GLU A 212 -1.57 -12.89 18.75
N VAL A 213 -1.10 -11.71 18.38
CA VAL A 213 -1.31 -11.13 17.05
C VAL A 213 -0.64 -11.98 15.98
N SER A 214 0.57 -12.49 16.23
CA SER A 214 1.27 -13.41 15.32
C SER A 214 0.50 -14.70 15.09
N GLU A 215 -0.09 -15.29 16.14
CA GLU A 215 -0.92 -16.48 16.04
C GLU A 215 -2.23 -16.20 15.28
N LEU A 216 -2.88 -15.07 15.52
CA LEU A 216 -4.08 -14.66 14.79
C LEU A 216 -3.80 -14.48 13.29
N CYS A 217 -2.65 -13.92 12.93
CA CYS A 217 -2.26 -13.78 11.52
C CYS A 217 -2.02 -15.14 10.86
N ARG A 218 -1.27 -16.04 11.50
CA ARG A 218 -1.01 -17.38 10.95
C ARG A 218 -2.28 -18.18 10.74
N ASN A 219 -3.27 -18.00 11.62
CA ASN A 219 -4.57 -18.67 11.55
C ASN A 219 -5.61 -17.91 10.70
N LEU A 220 -5.25 -16.80 10.04
CA LEU A 220 -6.13 -15.91 9.27
C LEU A 220 -7.34 -15.41 10.07
N LYS A 221 -7.19 -15.25 11.39
CA LYS A 221 -8.24 -14.79 12.32
C LYS A 221 -8.10 -13.32 12.71
N ILE A 222 -7.10 -12.61 12.16
CA ILE A 222 -6.89 -11.19 12.43
C ILE A 222 -8.01 -10.35 11.82
N ASP A 223 -8.52 -9.36 12.55
CA ASP A 223 -9.49 -8.41 12.02
C ASP A 223 -8.80 -7.50 10.99
N LYS A 224 -9.47 -7.25 9.87
CA LYS A 224 -8.95 -6.38 8.80
C LYS A 224 -8.55 -4.99 9.29
N LYS A 225 -9.31 -4.41 10.24
CA LYS A 225 -9.02 -3.08 10.79
C LYS A 225 -7.66 -3.02 11.49
N GLU A 226 -7.17 -4.15 12.02
CA GLU A 226 -5.86 -4.21 12.68
C GLU A 226 -4.68 -4.16 11.69
N LEU A 227 -4.94 -4.22 10.39
CA LEU A 227 -3.93 -4.10 9.34
C LEU A 227 -3.67 -2.65 8.89
N PHE A 228 -4.51 -1.69 9.33
CA PHE A 228 -4.46 -0.30 8.86
C PHE A 228 -4.11 0.70 9.97
N GLY A 229 -3.75 1.93 9.56
CA GLY A 229 -3.53 3.05 10.48
C GLY A 229 -2.20 2.96 11.25
N GLY A 230 -1.16 2.41 10.62
CA GLY A 230 0.18 2.31 11.21
C GLY A 230 0.91 3.65 11.31
N SER A 231 1.81 3.74 12.27
CA SER A 231 2.79 4.82 12.42
C SER A 231 4.06 4.51 11.63
N MET A 232 4.66 3.39 11.91
CA MET A 232 5.85 2.85 11.27
C MET A 232 5.85 1.33 11.43
N THR A 233 6.36 0.62 10.45
CA THR A 233 6.44 -0.85 10.48
C THR A 233 7.84 -1.32 10.89
N ILE A 234 7.89 -2.42 11.65
CA ILE A 234 9.12 -3.18 11.93
C ILE A 234 9.03 -4.51 11.18
N THR A 235 10.10 -4.84 10.46
CA THR A 235 10.29 -6.17 9.89
C THR A 235 11.55 -6.78 10.48
N SER A 236 11.46 -8.02 10.96
CA SER A 236 12.56 -8.69 11.64
C SER A 236 12.89 -10.02 10.99
N LEU A 237 14.14 -10.18 10.62
CA LEU A 237 14.73 -11.43 10.14
C LEU A 237 15.47 -12.22 11.23
N GLY A 238 15.34 -11.80 12.49
CA GLY A 238 16.05 -12.41 13.63
C GLY A 238 15.84 -13.92 13.77
N GLY A 239 14.67 -14.44 13.38
CA GLY A 239 14.34 -15.86 13.39
C GLY A 239 14.69 -16.60 12.09
N ILE A 240 14.91 -15.88 10.98
CA ILE A 240 15.12 -16.46 9.65
C ILE A 240 16.62 -16.44 9.30
N GLY A 241 17.29 -15.33 9.60
CA GLY A 241 18.70 -15.06 9.28
C GLY A 241 18.84 -13.88 8.34
N GLY A 242 20.09 -13.48 8.09
CA GLY A 242 20.45 -12.31 7.30
C GLY A 242 20.94 -11.15 8.15
N SER A 243 22.03 -10.52 7.70
CA SER A 243 22.63 -9.37 8.40
C SER A 243 22.09 -8.05 7.87
N PHE A 244 21.93 -7.95 6.55
CA PHE A 244 21.47 -6.75 5.87
C PHE A 244 20.38 -7.09 4.86
N PHE A 245 19.40 -6.18 4.73
CA PHE A 245 18.34 -6.29 3.74
C PHE A 245 17.65 -4.94 3.59
N THR A 246 16.95 -4.76 2.48
CA THR A 246 16.20 -3.54 2.18
C THR A 246 14.71 -3.84 2.22
N PRO A 247 13.99 -3.51 3.30
CA PRO A 247 12.56 -3.70 3.38
C PRO A 247 11.82 -2.66 2.54
N ILE A 248 10.66 -3.04 2.01
CA ILE A 248 9.75 -2.12 1.30
C ILE A 248 8.90 -1.37 2.33
N ILE A 249 8.87 -0.04 2.23
CA ILE A 249 8.05 0.81 3.10
C ILE A 249 6.57 0.50 2.85
N ASN A 250 5.81 0.37 3.91
CA ASN A 250 4.38 0.06 3.84
C ASN A 250 3.57 1.35 3.69
N TYR A 251 3.22 1.71 2.45
CA TYR A 251 2.44 2.92 2.16
C TYR A 251 1.16 3.01 3.04
N PRO A 252 0.75 4.17 3.59
CA PRO A 252 1.35 5.51 3.45
C PRO A 252 2.38 5.87 4.54
N GLU A 253 3.01 4.89 5.18
CA GLU A 253 4.10 5.15 6.14
C GLU A 253 5.32 5.73 5.39
N VAL A 254 6.15 6.52 6.08
CA VAL A 254 7.32 7.18 5.47
C VAL A 254 8.63 6.45 5.73
N ALA A 255 8.60 5.44 6.59
CA ALA A 255 9.78 4.66 6.94
C ALA A 255 9.41 3.25 7.42
N ILE A 256 10.37 2.34 7.36
CA ILE A 256 10.30 0.98 7.90
C ILE A 256 11.60 0.63 8.60
N LEU A 257 11.54 -0.02 9.75
CA LEU A 257 12.70 -0.50 10.47
C LEU A 257 12.95 -1.98 10.17
N GLY A 258 14.09 -2.27 9.52
CA GLY A 258 14.60 -3.62 9.32
C GLY A 258 15.49 -4.06 10.47
N VAL A 259 15.23 -5.23 11.06
CA VAL A 259 16.03 -5.81 12.14
C VAL A 259 16.64 -7.13 11.67
N GLY A 260 17.95 -7.15 11.50
CA GLY A 260 18.72 -8.35 11.15
C GLY A 260 18.85 -9.32 12.32
N LYS A 261 19.56 -10.42 12.06
CA LYS A 261 19.88 -11.40 13.09
C LYS A 261 20.99 -10.87 14.01
N SER A 262 20.77 -10.97 15.34
CA SER A 262 21.78 -10.63 16.33
C SER A 262 23.00 -11.58 16.21
N GLN A 263 24.19 -11.03 16.26
CA GLN A 263 25.46 -11.76 16.18
C GLN A 263 26.36 -11.38 17.35
N LYS A 264 27.13 -12.34 17.84
CA LYS A 264 28.21 -12.06 18.79
C LYS A 264 29.43 -11.58 18.02
N LYS A 265 29.93 -10.39 18.32
CA LYS A 265 31.17 -9.85 17.77
C LYS A 265 32.19 -9.72 18.90
N GLN A 266 33.46 -9.96 18.61
CA GLN A 266 34.57 -9.53 19.46
C GLN A 266 34.77 -8.02 19.23
N ILE A 267 34.78 -7.26 20.30
CA ILE A 267 35.04 -5.82 20.28
C ILE A 267 36.45 -5.61 20.78
#